data_d5789a71df91c4e95a60262d022097bf
#
_entry.id   d5789a71df91c4e95a60262d022097bf
#
_cell.length_a   1.000
_cell.length_b   1.000
_cell.length_c   1.000
_cell.angle_alpha   90.00
_cell.angle_beta   90.00
_cell.angle_gamma   90.00
#
_symmetry.space_group_name_H-M   'P 1'
#
loop_
_entity.id
_entity.type
_entity.pdbx_description
1 polymer ?
#
loop_
_entity_poly.entity_id
_entity_poly.type
_entity_poly.pdbx_seq_one_letter_code
_entity_poly.pdbx_strand_id
1 'polypeptide(L)'
;EENIIMDENDVYAILTRRLIENFSPFSTTSNKALENENIKIYGDKHESGDQEFTTLTTLYNMNKILLEINQTSDLNPQDIEDKDKRPDDFDLDFFLNVLKEIWRGIFEVFPEFNGDRTIMRSHNDLNQEDHIFLWPKMQTEVLARLVRALINKGGTENNLTFAQILAPLAKLELDARKAPYRKLWIIPSDLTVPDENLKISDATARDKIPKKVLEILRYQLGLDELNNDKVEKLKQTAGQFGQEGGLISNILIDEWWEEVEAIKAQIDS
;
A
#
# COMPACT_ATOMS: atom_id res chain seq x y z
N GLU A 1 -17.82 6.41 5.43
CA GLU A 1 -17.01 7.54 5.95
C GLU A 1 -17.60 8.10 7.23
N GLU A 2 -18.90 8.50 7.22
CA GLU A 2 -19.56 8.96 8.44
C GLU A 2 -19.48 7.92 9.57
N ASN A 3 -19.62 6.64 9.27
CA ASN A 3 -19.52 5.57 10.26
C ASN A 3 -18.13 5.51 10.91
N ILE A 4 -17.05 5.71 10.16
CA ILE A 4 -15.68 5.72 10.71
C ILE A 4 -15.49 6.91 11.66
N ILE A 5 -16.12 8.04 11.38
CA ILE A 5 -16.02 9.24 12.22
C ILE A 5 -16.88 9.13 13.47
N MET A 6 -18.06 8.52 13.38
CA MET A 6 -19.12 8.56 14.40
C MET A 6 -19.23 7.29 15.23
N ASP A 7 -18.69 6.15 14.76
CA ASP A 7 -18.81 4.90 15.49
C ASP A 7 -17.92 4.92 16.75
N GLU A 8 -18.55 4.86 17.91
CA GLU A 8 -17.88 4.87 19.22
C GLU A 8 -17.59 3.46 19.74
N ASN A 9 -18.11 2.42 19.08
CA ASN A 9 -17.92 1.03 19.49
C ASN A 9 -16.95 0.27 18.58
N ASP A 10 -16.74 0.73 17.34
CA ASP A 10 -15.76 0.12 16.43
C ASP A 10 -14.33 0.49 16.87
N VAL A 11 -13.59 -0.52 17.32
CA VAL A 11 -12.19 -0.41 17.77
C VAL A 11 -11.31 0.28 16.74
N TYR A 12 -11.41 -0.13 15.47
CA TYR A 12 -10.57 0.42 14.40
C TYR A 12 -10.96 1.85 14.04
N ALA A 13 -12.25 2.21 14.14
CA ALA A 13 -12.71 3.57 13.96
C ALA A 13 -12.15 4.49 15.04
N ILE A 14 -12.23 4.07 16.32
CA ILE A 14 -11.67 4.80 17.45
C ILE A 14 -10.15 4.98 17.29
N LEU A 15 -9.44 3.90 16.99
CA LEU A 15 -7.98 3.92 16.82
C LEU A 15 -7.55 4.81 15.65
N THR A 16 -8.30 4.79 14.54
CA THR A 16 -8.01 5.65 13.38
C THR A 16 -8.18 7.13 13.73
N ARG A 17 -9.26 7.51 14.43
CA ARG A 17 -9.44 8.89 14.91
C ARG A 17 -8.32 9.32 15.84
N ARG A 18 -8.01 8.51 16.87
CA ARG A 18 -6.92 8.81 17.81
C ARG A 18 -5.55 8.90 17.12
N LEU A 19 -5.33 8.10 16.09
CA LEU A 19 -4.10 8.16 15.30
C LEU A 19 -4.00 9.48 14.53
N ILE A 20 -5.07 9.92 13.87
CA ILE A 20 -5.12 11.21 13.16
C ILE A 20 -4.88 12.38 14.12
N GLU A 21 -5.45 12.32 15.32
CA GLU A 21 -5.29 13.40 16.32
C GLU A 21 -3.90 13.44 16.95
N ASN A 22 -3.26 12.27 17.14
CA ASN A 22 -2.11 12.13 18.04
C ASN A 22 -0.81 11.67 17.35
N PHE A 23 -0.81 11.48 16.02
CA PHE A 23 0.37 11.07 15.27
C PHE A 23 0.78 12.15 14.29
N SER A 24 1.94 12.76 14.52
CA SER A 24 2.40 13.95 13.79
C SER A 24 2.29 13.87 12.26
N PRO A 25 2.66 12.75 11.59
CA PRO A 25 2.49 12.65 10.13
C PRO A 25 1.04 12.73 9.63
N PHE A 26 0.06 12.48 10.49
CA PHE A 26 -1.36 12.53 10.14
C PHE A 26 -2.10 13.70 10.80
N SER A 27 -1.55 14.24 11.88
CA SER A 27 -2.18 15.37 12.58
C SER A 27 -2.01 16.66 11.77
N THR A 28 -3.05 17.47 11.78
CA THR A 28 -3.01 18.81 11.19
C THR A 28 -2.67 19.86 12.26
N THR A 29 -1.99 20.92 11.85
CA THR A 29 -1.81 22.11 12.68
C THR A 29 -3.04 23.02 12.66
N SER A 30 -4.00 22.75 11.80
CA SER A 30 -5.26 23.49 11.69
C SER A 30 -6.20 23.10 12.83
N ASN A 31 -6.77 24.09 13.53
CA ASN A 31 -7.80 23.90 14.55
C ASN A 31 -9.16 23.44 13.97
N LYS A 32 -9.23 23.17 12.68
CA LYS A 32 -10.43 22.66 11.99
C LYS A 32 -10.28 21.16 11.74
N ALA A 33 -10.86 20.36 12.61
CA ALA A 33 -10.83 18.88 12.56
C ALA A 33 -11.26 18.26 11.21
N LEU A 34 -11.90 19.03 10.33
CA LEU A 34 -12.39 18.59 9.03
C LEU A 34 -11.49 19.01 7.86
N GLU A 35 -10.45 19.82 8.10
CA GLU A 35 -9.47 20.24 7.09
C GLU A 35 -8.11 19.64 7.45
N ASN A 36 -7.94 18.35 7.17
CA ASN A 36 -6.67 17.68 7.39
C ASN A 36 -5.90 17.66 6.07
N GLU A 37 -4.72 18.30 6.07
CA GLU A 37 -3.84 18.37 4.88
C GLU A 37 -3.20 17.03 4.53
N ASN A 38 -3.19 16.07 5.46
CA ASN A 38 -2.56 14.76 5.28
C ASN A 38 -3.55 13.63 5.01
N ILE A 39 -4.81 13.80 5.42
CA ILE A 39 -5.85 12.78 5.29
C ILE A 39 -7.07 13.38 4.60
N LYS A 40 -7.45 12.83 3.45
CA LYS A 40 -8.69 13.20 2.77
C LYS A 40 -9.88 12.61 3.53
N ILE A 41 -10.59 13.45 4.25
CA ILE A 41 -11.70 13.03 5.13
C ILE A 41 -12.92 12.61 4.32
N TYR A 42 -13.17 13.28 3.18
CA TYR A 42 -14.29 13.00 2.30
C TYR A 42 -13.83 12.43 0.96
N GLY A 43 -14.48 11.37 0.52
CA GLY A 43 -14.16 10.66 -0.72
C GLY A 43 -13.19 9.50 -0.51
N ASP A 44 -13.36 8.50 -1.35
CA ASP A 44 -12.62 7.22 -1.28
C ASP A 44 -11.46 7.14 -2.30
N LYS A 45 -11.26 8.20 -3.07
CA LYS A 45 -10.28 8.26 -4.16
C LYS A 45 -9.41 9.49 -4.08
N HIS A 46 -8.17 9.34 -4.51
CA HIS A 46 -7.31 10.44 -4.86
C HIS A 46 -7.40 10.75 -6.35
N GLU A 47 -7.29 12.04 -6.65
CA GLU A 47 -7.13 12.55 -8.00
C GLU A 47 -5.68 13.00 -8.21
N SER A 48 -5.27 13.19 -9.47
CA SER A 48 -3.97 13.77 -9.78
C SER A 48 -3.87 15.15 -9.16
N GLY A 49 -2.79 15.40 -8.41
CA GLY A 49 -2.56 16.66 -7.73
C GLY A 49 -3.10 16.76 -6.29
N ASP A 50 -3.78 15.73 -5.77
CA ASP A 50 -4.16 15.67 -4.35
C ASP A 50 -2.92 15.64 -3.45
N GLN A 51 -2.94 16.45 -2.39
CA GLN A 51 -1.82 16.59 -1.45
C GLN A 51 -1.88 15.59 -0.28
N GLU A 52 -3.06 15.10 0.05
CA GLU A 52 -3.24 14.20 1.17
C GLU A 52 -2.53 12.87 0.94
N PHE A 53 -1.93 12.32 1.98
CA PHE A 53 -1.25 11.02 1.92
C PHE A 53 -2.22 9.89 1.60
N THR A 54 -3.39 9.89 2.23
CA THR A 54 -4.38 8.83 2.11
C THR A 54 -5.80 9.35 2.36
N THR A 55 -6.80 8.51 2.10
CA THR A 55 -8.19 8.80 2.50
C THR A 55 -8.48 8.20 3.88
N LEU A 56 -9.48 8.73 4.58
CA LEU A 56 -9.92 8.21 5.88
C LEU A 56 -10.29 6.73 5.80
N THR A 57 -11.05 6.34 4.78
CA THR A 57 -11.46 4.94 4.56
C THR A 57 -10.26 4.03 4.31
N THR A 58 -9.28 4.50 3.55
CA THR A 58 -8.06 3.75 3.29
C THR A 58 -7.26 3.57 4.57
N LEU A 59 -7.05 4.63 5.35
CA LEU A 59 -6.35 4.58 6.62
C LEU A 59 -7.00 3.60 7.61
N TYR A 60 -8.34 3.65 7.73
CA TYR A 60 -9.11 2.70 8.54
C TYR A 60 -8.85 1.24 8.10
N ASN A 61 -8.96 0.96 6.80
CA ASN A 61 -8.74 -0.38 6.27
C ASN A 61 -7.28 -0.85 6.43
N MET A 62 -6.31 0.06 6.26
CA MET A 62 -4.91 -0.25 6.54
C MET A 62 -4.69 -0.59 8.02
N ASN A 63 -5.21 0.22 8.95
CA ASN A 63 -5.09 -0.02 10.39
C ASN A 63 -5.68 -1.37 10.79
N LYS A 64 -6.80 -1.76 10.20
CA LYS A 64 -7.40 -3.08 10.38
C LYS A 64 -6.45 -4.20 9.95
N ILE A 65 -5.85 -4.09 8.76
CA ILE A 65 -4.88 -5.08 8.25
C ILE A 65 -3.61 -5.09 9.11
N LEU A 66 -3.10 -3.93 9.50
CA LEU A 66 -1.87 -3.80 10.26
C LEU A 66 -1.99 -4.39 11.67
N LEU A 67 -3.16 -4.30 12.30
CA LEU A 67 -3.40 -4.89 13.62
C LEU A 67 -3.74 -6.39 13.60
N GLU A 68 -4.00 -6.99 12.43
CA GLU A 68 -4.10 -8.44 12.28
C GLU A 68 -2.72 -9.14 12.35
N ILE A 69 -1.77 -8.59 13.09
CA ILE A 69 -0.44 -9.16 13.27
C ILE A 69 -0.55 -10.34 14.23
N ASN A 70 0.02 -11.48 13.85
CA ASN A 70 0.21 -12.63 14.73
C ASN A 70 1.27 -12.28 15.80
N GLN A 71 0.92 -11.42 16.72
CA GLN A 71 1.79 -11.13 17.86
C GLN A 71 1.67 -12.25 18.87
N THR A 72 2.75 -12.48 19.57
CA THR A 72 2.80 -13.37 20.76
C THR A 72 2.03 -12.80 21.96
N SER A 73 1.32 -11.68 21.81
CA SER A 73 0.42 -11.15 22.83
C SER A 73 -0.95 -11.81 22.67
N ASP A 74 -1.51 -12.30 23.78
CA ASP A 74 -2.82 -12.92 23.86
C ASP A 74 -3.99 -11.96 23.54
N LEU A 75 -3.71 -10.69 23.24
CA LEU A 75 -4.70 -9.65 22.91
C LEU A 75 -4.77 -9.41 21.41
N ASN A 76 -5.95 -9.64 20.84
CA ASN A 76 -6.31 -9.28 19.47
C ASN A 76 -7.36 -8.15 19.51
N PRO A 77 -7.31 -7.12 18.66
CA PRO A 77 -8.35 -6.10 18.63
C PRO A 77 -9.77 -6.64 18.48
N GLN A 78 -9.92 -7.78 17.79
CA GLN A 78 -11.22 -8.45 17.64
C GLN A 78 -11.75 -9.01 18.97
N ASP A 79 -10.89 -9.33 19.92
CA ASP A 79 -11.28 -9.90 21.22
C ASP A 79 -11.86 -8.84 22.17
N ILE A 80 -11.56 -7.56 21.90
CA ILE A 80 -12.10 -6.42 22.65
C ILE A 80 -13.26 -5.72 21.94
N GLU A 81 -13.61 -6.17 20.71
CA GLU A 81 -14.70 -5.61 19.93
C GLU A 81 -16.04 -6.14 20.46
N ASP A 82 -16.77 -5.29 21.15
CA ASP A 82 -18.15 -5.52 21.55
C ASP A 82 -19.04 -4.49 20.85
N LYS A 83 -19.95 -4.94 20.00
CA LYS A 83 -20.83 -4.06 19.20
C LYS A 83 -21.74 -3.18 20.08
N ASP A 84 -21.98 -3.60 21.30
CA ASP A 84 -22.90 -2.93 22.22
C ASP A 84 -22.17 -2.09 23.27
N LYS A 85 -20.83 -2.16 23.31
CA LYS A 85 -20.03 -1.48 24.34
C LYS A 85 -18.73 -0.93 23.79
N ARG A 86 -18.44 0.32 24.11
CA ARG A 86 -17.14 0.93 23.81
C ARG A 86 -16.01 0.15 24.49
N PRO A 87 -14.91 -0.17 23.75
CA PRO A 87 -13.73 -0.82 24.33
C PRO A 87 -13.07 0.00 25.44
N ASP A 88 -12.36 -0.68 26.34
CA ASP A 88 -11.62 -0.04 27.44
C ASP A 88 -10.48 0.83 26.89
N ASP A 89 -10.27 2.00 27.52
CA ASP A 89 -9.23 2.93 27.10
C ASP A 89 -7.81 2.35 27.24
N PHE A 90 -7.57 1.47 28.18
CA PHE A 90 -6.27 0.81 28.36
C PHE A 90 -5.92 -0.08 27.17
N ASP A 91 -6.87 -0.86 26.67
CA ASP A 91 -6.70 -1.72 25.50
C ASP A 91 -6.54 -0.88 24.23
N LEU A 92 -7.34 0.19 24.10
CA LEU A 92 -7.23 1.13 22.98
C LEU A 92 -5.87 1.83 22.95
N ASP A 93 -5.33 2.24 24.09
CA ASP A 93 -4.01 2.88 24.15
C ASP A 93 -2.87 1.91 23.81
N PHE A 94 -2.99 0.66 24.20
CA PHE A 94 -2.05 -0.38 23.77
C PHE A 94 -2.00 -0.51 22.25
N PHE A 95 -3.15 -0.72 21.60
CA PHE A 95 -3.20 -0.86 20.14
C PHE A 95 -2.84 0.43 19.40
N LEU A 96 -3.18 1.60 19.94
CA LEU A 96 -2.76 2.88 19.40
C LEU A 96 -1.23 3.04 19.38
N ASN A 97 -0.56 2.62 20.44
CA ASN A 97 0.89 2.66 20.51
C ASN A 97 1.52 1.71 19.48
N VAL A 98 1.00 0.49 19.34
CA VAL A 98 1.44 -0.45 18.30
C VAL A 98 1.28 0.18 16.90
N LEU A 99 0.12 0.76 16.59
CA LEU A 99 -0.10 1.43 15.32
C LEU A 99 0.88 2.58 15.08
N LYS A 100 1.11 3.42 16.10
CA LYS A 100 2.07 4.53 15.99
C LYS A 100 3.48 4.05 15.65
N GLU A 101 3.93 2.97 16.27
CA GLU A 101 5.26 2.40 15.99
C GLU A 101 5.34 1.81 14.58
N ILE A 102 4.30 1.10 14.12
CA ILE A 102 4.23 0.58 12.75
C ILE A 102 4.28 1.74 11.75
N TRP A 103 3.45 2.77 11.95
CA TRP A 103 3.41 3.93 11.07
C TRP A 103 4.72 4.72 11.08
N ARG A 104 5.40 4.86 12.23
CA ARG A 104 6.76 5.42 12.28
C ARG A 104 7.70 4.63 11.38
N GLY A 105 7.71 3.30 11.52
CA GLY A 105 8.51 2.43 10.67
C GLY A 105 8.23 2.64 9.18
N ILE A 106 6.96 2.77 8.77
CA ILE A 106 6.58 3.04 7.39
C ILE A 106 7.13 4.40 6.92
N PHE A 107 6.98 5.47 7.70
CA PHE A 107 7.48 6.80 7.34
C PHE A 107 9.01 6.93 7.42
N GLU A 108 9.68 6.10 8.21
CA GLU A 108 11.15 6.01 8.21
C GLU A 108 11.68 5.30 6.96
N VAL A 109 10.98 4.28 6.49
CA VAL A 109 11.33 3.53 5.27
C VAL A 109 11.01 4.34 4.00
N PHE A 110 9.95 5.13 4.02
CA PHE A 110 9.49 5.97 2.93
C PHE A 110 9.47 7.45 3.36
N PRO A 111 10.62 8.09 3.54
CA PRO A 111 10.71 9.49 3.97
C PRO A 111 10.04 10.45 2.97
N GLU A 112 9.94 10.07 1.69
CA GLU A 112 9.24 10.80 0.64
C GLU A 112 7.74 10.97 0.90
N PHE A 113 7.14 10.12 1.74
CA PHE A 113 5.73 10.30 2.14
C PHE A 113 5.46 11.62 2.89
N ASN A 114 6.51 12.26 3.43
CA ASN A 114 6.44 13.59 4.01
C ASN A 114 6.72 14.72 3.01
N GLY A 115 7.04 14.37 1.75
CA GLY A 115 7.36 15.32 0.69
C GLY A 115 6.13 15.88 -0.04
N ASP A 116 6.39 16.49 -1.20
CA ASP A 116 5.33 16.99 -2.10
C ASP A 116 4.67 15.81 -2.86
N ARG A 117 3.53 15.40 -2.39
CA ARG A 117 2.77 14.26 -2.92
C ARG A 117 2.03 14.59 -4.22
N THR A 118 1.85 15.86 -4.53
CA THR A 118 1.20 16.28 -5.79
C THR A 118 2.02 15.85 -6.99
N ILE A 119 3.34 15.95 -6.87
CA ILE A 119 4.28 15.55 -7.90
C ILE A 119 4.25 14.02 -8.07
N MET A 120 4.21 13.30 -6.96
CA MET A 120 4.28 11.83 -6.94
C MET A 120 2.96 11.13 -7.33
N ARG A 121 1.90 11.84 -7.69
CA ARG A 121 0.62 11.30 -8.21
C ARG A 121 0.27 11.79 -9.61
N SER A 122 1.26 12.15 -10.39
CA SER A 122 1.04 12.72 -11.72
C SER A 122 1.27 11.69 -12.84
N HIS A 123 0.49 10.60 -12.84
CA HIS A 123 0.59 9.56 -13.88
C HIS A 123 0.29 10.05 -15.30
N ASN A 124 -0.19 11.29 -15.45
CA ASN A 124 -0.38 11.94 -16.74
C ASN A 124 0.83 12.76 -17.18
N ASP A 125 1.83 12.96 -16.32
CA ASP A 125 3.07 13.66 -16.66
C ASP A 125 4.23 12.66 -16.70
N LEU A 126 4.68 12.32 -17.89
CA LEU A 126 5.75 11.35 -18.14
C LEU A 126 7.11 11.77 -17.54
N ASN A 127 7.27 13.03 -17.16
CA ASN A 127 8.50 13.55 -16.56
C ASN A 127 8.52 13.43 -15.03
N GLN A 128 7.43 12.96 -14.43
CA GLN A 128 7.30 12.84 -12.97
C GLN A 128 7.14 11.39 -12.56
N GLU A 129 7.79 11.03 -11.46
CA GLU A 129 7.63 9.71 -10.84
C GLU A 129 6.23 9.57 -10.25
N ASP A 130 5.60 8.42 -10.44
CA ASP A 130 4.29 8.09 -9.90
C ASP A 130 4.44 7.02 -8.83
N HIS A 131 4.49 7.45 -7.56
CA HIS A 131 4.76 6.57 -6.45
C HIS A 131 3.57 5.64 -6.18
N ILE A 132 3.75 4.34 -6.42
CA ILE A 132 2.68 3.33 -6.38
C ILE A 132 1.92 3.29 -5.04
N PHE A 133 2.60 3.47 -3.91
CA PHE A 133 1.97 3.41 -2.59
C PHE A 133 1.29 4.72 -2.15
N LEU A 134 1.20 5.72 -3.02
CA LEU A 134 0.34 6.88 -2.82
C LEU A 134 -1.08 6.67 -3.37
N TRP A 135 -1.35 5.53 -4.00
CA TRP A 135 -2.68 5.17 -4.46
C TRP A 135 -3.45 4.38 -3.40
N PRO A 136 -4.66 4.80 -2.98
CA PRO A 136 -5.42 4.17 -1.88
C PRO A 136 -5.59 2.67 -2.02
N LYS A 137 -5.87 2.19 -3.23
CA LYS A 137 -6.01 0.76 -3.52
C LYS A 137 -4.70 0.00 -3.27
N MET A 138 -3.56 0.57 -3.67
CA MET A 138 -2.23 -0.03 -3.44
C MET A 138 -1.81 0.07 -1.97
N GLN A 139 -2.21 1.11 -1.27
CA GLN A 139 -1.98 1.22 0.17
C GLN A 139 -2.65 0.08 0.92
N THR A 140 -3.94 -0.15 0.67
CA THR A 140 -4.71 -1.17 1.40
C THR A 140 -4.36 -2.58 0.94
N GLU A 141 -4.40 -2.84 -0.37
CA GLU A 141 -4.30 -4.20 -0.90
C GLU A 141 -2.85 -4.72 -1.02
N VAL A 142 -1.88 -3.81 -1.05
CA VAL A 142 -0.48 -4.18 -1.23
C VAL A 142 0.37 -3.75 -0.04
N LEU A 143 0.54 -2.45 0.23
CA LEU A 143 1.45 -1.96 1.25
C LEU A 143 1.12 -2.52 2.64
N ALA A 144 -0.12 -2.36 3.11
CA ALA A 144 -0.50 -2.84 4.44
C ALA A 144 -0.27 -4.35 4.60
N ARG A 145 -0.54 -5.14 3.55
CA ARG A 145 -0.32 -6.60 3.56
C ARG A 145 1.16 -6.99 3.52
N LEU A 146 2.00 -6.23 2.81
CA LEU A 146 3.46 -6.43 2.82
C LEU A 146 4.04 -6.10 4.20
N VAL A 147 3.66 -4.96 4.76
CA VAL A 147 4.06 -4.55 6.11
C VAL A 147 3.69 -5.63 7.12
N ARG A 148 2.43 -6.10 7.14
CA ARG A 148 1.99 -7.18 8.01
C ARG A 148 2.80 -8.47 7.80
N ALA A 149 3.05 -8.86 6.56
CA ALA A 149 3.80 -10.08 6.26
C ALA A 149 5.25 -10.00 6.75
N LEU A 150 5.91 -8.85 6.58
CA LEU A 150 7.27 -8.61 7.08
C LEU A 150 7.33 -8.61 8.61
N ILE A 151 6.38 -7.97 9.27
CA ILE A 151 6.30 -7.96 10.74
C ILE A 151 6.08 -9.38 11.27
N ASN A 152 5.18 -10.15 10.65
CA ASN A 152 4.94 -11.55 11.05
C ASN A 152 6.18 -12.44 10.84
N LYS A 153 7.00 -12.17 9.82
CA LYS A 153 8.25 -12.89 9.57
C LYS A 153 9.37 -12.44 10.53
N GLY A 154 9.53 -11.13 10.73
CA GLY A 154 10.63 -10.56 11.54
C GLY A 154 10.34 -10.50 13.03
N GLY A 155 9.07 -10.50 13.45
CA GLY A 155 8.67 -10.39 14.87
C GLY A 155 9.07 -11.58 15.75
N THR A 156 9.55 -12.68 15.17
CA THR A 156 10.11 -13.83 15.88
C THR A 156 11.61 -13.67 16.19
N GLU A 157 12.28 -12.72 15.58
CA GLU A 157 13.70 -12.45 15.75
C GLU A 157 13.89 -11.17 16.60
N ASN A 158 14.18 -11.36 17.83
CA ASN A 158 14.45 -10.46 18.96
C ASN A 158 14.95 -9.04 18.66
N ASN A 159 14.28 -8.04 19.23
CA ASN A 159 14.73 -6.65 19.42
C ASN A 159 14.87 -5.75 18.18
N LEU A 160 14.31 -6.12 17.01
CA LEU A 160 14.30 -5.23 15.85
C LEU A 160 13.15 -4.20 15.99
N THR A 161 13.42 -2.95 15.61
CA THR A 161 12.39 -1.93 15.43
C THR A 161 11.54 -2.23 14.18
N PHE A 162 10.33 -1.71 14.10
CA PHE A 162 9.52 -1.86 12.88
C PHE A 162 10.23 -1.29 11.65
N ALA A 163 10.97 -0.18 11.77
CA ALA A 163 11.76 0.36 10.67
C ALA A 163 12.82 -0.64 10.15
N GLN A 164 13.49 -1.35 11.06
CA GLN A 164 14.47 -2.38 10.68
C GLN A 164 13.80 -3.58 10.01
N ILE A 165 12.63 -4.02 10.51
CA ILE A 165 11.85 -5.10 9.92
C ILE A 165 11.33 -4.72 8.53
N LEU A 166 10.95 -3.46 8.34
CA LEU A 166 10.38 -2.95 7.10
C LEU A 166 11.43 -2.45 6.09
N ALA A 167 12.72 -2.35 6.48
CA ALA A 167 13.79 -1.85 5.63
C ALA A 167 13.85 -2.50 4.22
N PRO A 168 13.54 -3.80 4.02
CA PRO A 168 13.51 -4.39 2.68
C PRO A 168 12.53 -3.70 1.71
N LEU A 169 11.48 -3.04 2.20
CA LEU A 169 10.52 -2.31 1.35
C LEU A 169 11.18 -1.15 0.59
N ALA A 170 12.22 -0.52 1.17
CA ALA A 170 12.96 0.57 0.53
C ALA A 170 13.75 0.13 -0.71
N LYS A 171 13.95 -1.17 -0.90
CA LYS A 171 14.64 -1.73 -2.06
C LYS A 171 13.70 -2.04 -3.23
N LEU A 172 12.39 -1.96 -3.03
CA LEU A 172 11.41 -2.17 -4.08
C LEU A 172 11.44 -1.01 -5.09
N GLU A 173 11.14 -1.31 -6.34
CA GLU A 173 10.79 -0.24 -7.28
C GLU A 173 9.47 0.42 -6.85
N LEU A 174 9.42 1.73 -6.82
CA LEU A 174 8.27 2.49 -6.33
C LEU A 174 7.58 3.29 -7.44
N ASP A 175 8.25 3.48 -8.58
CA ASP A 175 7.66 4.16 -9.72
C ASP A 175 6.66 3.23 -10.43
N ALA A 176 5.38 3.62 -10.38
CA ALA A 176 4.29 2.87 -10.98
C ALA A 176 4.44 2.64 -12.50
N ARG A 177 5.32 3.39 -13.18
CA ARG A 177 5.60 3.27 -14.62
C ARG A 177 6.61 2.18 -14.95
N LYS A 178 7.28 1.61 -13.94
CA LYS A 178 8.27 0.53 -14.08
C LYS A 178 7.71 -0.83 -13.68
N ALA A 179 8.44 -1.90 -13.96
CA ALA A 179 8.11 -3.23 -13.47
C ALA A 179 8.17 -3.25 -11.93
N PRO A 180 7.29 -4.00 -11.25
CA PRO A 180 6.29 -4.90 -11.83
C PRO A 180 4.95 -4.23 -12.18
N TYR A 181 4.78 -2.93 -11.88
CA TYR A 181 3.48 -2.24 -11.96
C TYR A 181 3.06 -1.94 -13.39
N ARG A 182 4.02 -1.50 -14.21
CA ARG A 182 3.82 -1.34 -15.65
C ARG A 182 3.37 -2.67 -16.24
N LYS A 183 2.41 -2.62 -17.16
CA LYS A 183 1.69 -3.75 -17.76
C LYS A 183 0.67 -4.46 -16.84
N LEU A 184 0.69 -4.16 -15.56
CA LEU A 184 -0.35 -4.63 -14.63
C LEU A 184 -1.24 -3.48 -14.17
N TRP A 185 -0.68 -2.51 -13.43
CA TRP A 185 -1.41 -1.38 -12.90
C TRP A 185 -1.48 -0.21 -13.87
N ILE A 186 -0.34 0.15 -14.44
CA ILE A 186 -0.24 1.17 -15.48
C ILE A 186 0.02 0.49 -16.83
N ILE A 187 -0.85 0.73 -17.77
CA ILE A 187 -0.80 0.18 -19.12
C ILE A 187 -0.72 1.31 -20.15
N PRO A 188 0.02 1.13 -21.26
CA PRO A 188 0.00 2.07 -22.38
C PRO A 188 -1.41 2.18 -22.94
N SER A 189 -1.86 3.39 -23.27
CA SER A 189 -3.14 3.61 -23.93
C SER A 189 -3.13 3.15 -25.39
N ASP A 190 -1.95 3.15 -26.02
CA ASP A 190 -1.68 2.66 -27.36
C ASP A 190 -0.31 1.94 -27.36
N LEU A 191 -0.29 0.69 -27.83
CA LEU A 191 0.93 -0.11 -27.91
C LEU A 191 1.84 0.27 -29.07
N THR A 192 1.35 1.07 -30.01
CA THR A 192 2.11 1.54 -31.17
C THR A 192 2.94 2.79 -30.89
N VAL A 193 2.65 3.47 -29.75
CA VAL A 193 3.35 4.68 -29.33
C VAL A 193 4.12 4.39 -28.05
N PRO A 194 5.45 4.48 -28.03
CA PRO A 194 6.22 4.24 -26.81
C PRO A 194 5.85 5.28 -25.76
N ASP A 195 5.31 4.81 -24.64
CA ASP A 195 5.18 5.48 -23.33
C ASP A 195 4.47 6.85 -23.25
N GLU A 196 3.92 7.38 -24.33
CA GLU A 196 3.36 8.74 -24.35
C GLU A 196 1.96 8.84 -23.74
N ASN A 197 1.23 7.73 -23.61
CA ASN A 197 -0.12 7.72 -23.03
C ASN A 197 -0.31 6.52 -22.09
N LEU A 198 0.07 6.69 -20.85
CA LEU A 198 -0.19 5.69 -19.80
C LEU A 198 -1.59 5.90 -19.22
N LYS A 199 -2.30 4.82 -18.94
CA LYS A 199 -3.57 4.83 -18.22
C LYS A 199 -3.58 3.77 -17.11
N ILE A 200 -4.32 4.02 -16.05
CA ILE A 200 -4.61 3.01 -15.04
C ILE A 200 -5.52 1.95 -15.67
N SER A 201 -5.21 0.68 -15.46
CA SER A 201 -5.99 -0.45 -15.99
C SER A 201 -7.47 -0.37 -15.59
N ASP A 202 -8.34 -0.87 -16.44
CA ASP A 202 -9.80 -0.77 -16.28
C ASP A 202 -10.31 -1.26 -14.92
N ALA A 203 -11.47 -0.72 -14.50
CA ALA A 203 -12.10 -0.99 -13.20
C ALA A 203 -12.36 -2.48 -12.93
N THR A 204 -12.72 -3.26 -13.96
CA THR A 204 -12.98 -4.72 -13.83
C THR A 204 -11.70 -5.51 -13.55
N ALA A 205 -10.58 -5.05 -14.07
CA ALA A 205 -9.27 -5.61 -13.81
C ALA A 205 -8.68 -5.12 -12.49
N ARG A 206 -9.06 -3.90 -12.03
CA ARG A 206 -8.51 -3.23 -10.85
C ARG A 206 -8.59 -4.06 -9.57
N ASP A 207 -9.60 -4.90 -9.40
CA ASP A 207 -9.73 -5.73 -8.18
C ASP A 207 -8.79 -6.94 -8.16
N LYS A 208 -8.35 -7.40 -9.32
CA LYS A 208 -7.43 -8.54 -9.45
C LYS A 208 -5.97 -8.13 -9.48
N ILE A 209 -5.68 -6.95 -10.03
CA ILE A 209 -4.31 -6.47 -10.25
C ILE A 209 -3.54 -6.26 -8.95
N PRO A 210 -4.06 -5.58 -7.91
CA PRO A 210 -3.33 -5.41 -6.66
C PRO A 210 -2.89 -6.75 -6.05
N LYS A 211 -3.70 -7.80 -6.19
CA LYS A 211 -3.34 -9.15 -5.74
C LYS A 211 -2.15 -9.73 -6.52
N LYS A 212 -2.07 -9.45 -7.82
CA LYS A 212 -0.95 -9.90 -8.66
C LYS A 212 0.33 -9.10 -8.36
N VAL A 213 0.20 -7.81 -8.18
CA VAL A 213 1.30 -6.96 -7.70
C VAL A 213 1.80 -7.46 -6.34
N LEU A 214 0.90 -7.68 -5.39
CA LEU A 214 1.26 -8.22 -4.07
C LEU A 214 2.01 -9.57 -4.19
N GLU A 215 1.55 -10.48 -5.04
CA GLU A 215 2.20 -11.77 -5.28
C GLU A 215 3.64 -11.61 -5.77
N ILE A 216 3.88 -10.69 -6.71
CA ILE A 216 5.23 -10.39 -7.22
C ILE A 216 6.11 -9.75 -6.15
N LEU A 217 5.60 -8.73 -5.44
CA LEU A 217 6.38 -8.05 -4.41
C LEU A 217 6.74 -8.96 -3.23
N ARG A 218 5.84 -9.87 -2.84
CA ARG A 218 6.13 -10.90 -1.84
C ARG A 218 7.25 -11.83 -2.31
N TYR A 219 7.25 -12.21 -3.58
CA TYR A 219 8.34 -12.98 -4.18
C TYR A 219 9.66 -12.19 -4.17
N GLN A 220 9.66 -10.92 -4.58
CA GLN A 220 10.86 -10.08 -4.57
C GLN A 220 11.44 -9.91 -3.16
N LEU A 221 10.59 -9.82 -2.14
CA LEU A 221 10.99 -9.72 -0.73
C LEU A 221 11.34 -11.07 -0.07
N GLY A 222 11.35 -12.17 -0.82
CA GLY A 222 11.62 -13.51 -0.29
C GLY A 222 10.60 -13.97 0.76
N LEU A 223 9.37 -13.45 0.68
CA LEU A 223 8.26 -13.88 1.56
C LEU A 223 7.54 -15.11 1.00
N ASP A 224 7.51 -15.26 -0.31
CA ASP A 224 6.92 -16.37 -1.02
C ASP A 224 7.84 -16.85 -2.14
N GLU A 225 7.68 -18.14 -2.52
CA GLU A 225 8.30 -18.67 -3.73
C GLU A 225 7.26 -18.74 -4.87
N LEU A 226 7.72 -18.45 -6.08
CA LEU A 226 6.92 -18.61 -7.29
C LEU A 226 7.43 -19.83 -8.07
N ASN A 227 6.55 -20.79 -8.31
CA ASN A 227 6.84 -21.86 -9.25
C ASN A 227 6.56 -21.42 -10.70
N ASN A 228 7.06 -22.19 -11.68
CA ASN A 228 6.92 -21.86 -13.10
C ASN A 228 5.46 -21.63 -13.54
N ASP A 229 4.50 -22.39 -13.00
CA ASP A 229 3.08 -22.22 -13.35
C ASP A 229 2.52 -20.88 -12.88
N LYS A 230 2.94 -20.39 -11.72
CA LYS A 230 2.55 -19.07 -11.21
C LYS A 230 3.19 -17.95 -12.02
N VAL A 231 4.47 -18.10 -12.35
CA VAL A 231 5.19 -17.14 -13.21
C VAL A 231 4.50 -17.01 -14.57
N GLU A 232 4.19 -18.12 -15.22
CA GLU A 232 3.48 -18.10 -16.51
C GLU A 232 2.09 -17.46 -16.41
N LYS A 233 1.35 -17.67 -15.32
CA LYS A 233 0.06 -16.99 -15.07
C LYS A 233 0.22 -15.49 -14.89
N LEU A 234 1.29 -15.03 -14.23
CA LEU A 234 1.59 -13.61 -14.07
C LEU A 234 1.95 -12.96 -15.41
N LYS A 235 2.81 -13.62 -16.20
CA LYS A 235 3.15 -13.23 -17.58
C LYS A 235 1.91 -13.14 -18.47
N GLN A 236 1.04 -14.14 -18.44
CA GLN A 236 -0.23 -14.15 -19.18
C GLN A 236 -1.13 -12.98 -18.76
N THR A 237 -1.20 -12.67 -17.45
CA THR A 237 -1.99 -11.55 -16.96
C THR A 237 -1.44 -10.23 -17.49
N ALA A 238 -0.14 -10.01 -17.42
CA ALA A 238 0.51 -8.81 -17.97
C ALA A 238 0.30 -8.68 -19.49
N GLY A 239 0.32 -9.82 -20.21
CA GLY A 239 0.06 -9.85 -21.66
C GLY A 239 -1.40 -9.56 -22.03
N GLN A 240 -2.37 -9.98 -21.21
CA GLN A 240 -3.80 -9.78 -21.48
C GLN A 240 -4.21 -8.31 -21.39
N PHE A 241 -3.65 -7.54 -20.47
CA PHE A 241 -3.98 -6.11 -20.33
C PHE A 241 -3.39 -5.24 -21.44
N GLY A 242 -2.37 -5.73 -22.13
CA GLY A 242 -1.89 -5.09 -23.35
C GLY A 242 -2.73 -5.35 -24.60
N GLN A 243 -3.70 -6.26 -24.53
CA GLN A 243 -4.48 -6.68 -25.72
C GLN A 243 -5.66 -5.76 -26.06
N GLU A 244 -6.03 -4.80 -25.23
CA GLU A 244 -7.02 -3.79 -25.62
C GLU A 244 -6.54 -2.91 -26.79
N GLY A 245 -5.21 -2.95 -27.12
CA GLY A 245 -4.58 -2.24 -28.23
C GLY A 245 -3.77 -3.10 -29.22
N GLY A 246 -3.70 -4.43 -29.07
CA GLY A 246 -2.93 -5.32 -29.94
C GLY A 246 -2.09 -6.35 -29.18
N LEU A 247 -1.56 -7.35 -29.89
CA LEU A 247 -0.71 -8.39 -29.32
C LEU A 247 0.59 -7.79 -28.76
N ILE A 248 0.73 -7.77 -27.43
CA ILE A 248 2.06 -7.60 -26.82
C ILE A 248 2.88 -8.82 -27.24
N SER A 249 4.04 -8.57 -27.85
CA SER A 249 4.94 -9.67 -28.21
C SER A 249 5.38 -10.38 -26.94
N ASN A 250 5.55 -11.72 -27.01
CA ASN A 250 6.10 -12.50 -25.90
C ASN A 250 7.46 -11.95 -25.43
N ILE A 251 8.24 -11.37 -26.32
CA ILE A 251 9.52 -10.71 -26.04
C ILE A 251 9.36 -9.60 -24.99
N LEU A 252 8.39 -8.68 -25.15
CA LEU A 252 8.17 -7.59 -24.20
C LEU A 252 7.65 -8.08 -22.82
N ILE A 253 7.05 -9.27 -22.76
CA ILE A 253 6.60 -9.88 -21.52
C ILE A 253 7.77 -10.55 -20.81
N ASP A 254 8.65 -11.18 -21.56
CA ASP A 254 9.86 -11.79 -21.02
C ASP A 254 10.83 -10.72 -20.51
N GLU A 255 11.05 -9.62 -21.24
CA GLU A 255 11.81 -8.46 -20.79
C GLU A 255 11.23 -7.85 -19.49
N TRP A 256 9.91 -7.71 -19.40
CA TRP A 256 9.25 -7.25 -18.18
C TRP A 256 9.50 -8.20 -16.98
N TRP A 257 9.51 -9.51 -17.22
CA TRP A 257 9.79 -10.47 -16.17
C TRP A 257 11.27 -10.46 -15.77
N GLU A 258 12.19 -10.25 -16.72
CA GLU A 258 13.61 -10.07 -16.44
C GLU A 258 13.87 -8.85 -15.53
N GLU A 259 13.12 -7.75 -15.72
CA GLU A 259 13.17 -6.60 -14.80
C GLU A 259 12.70 -6.98 -13.38
N VAL A 260 11.63 -7.78 -13.25
CA VAL A 260 11.14 -8.29 -11.95
C VAL A 260 12.22 -9.10 -11.23
N GLU A 261 12.90 -10.00 -11.97
CA GLU A 261 13.99 -10.83 -11.43
C GLU A 261 15.23 -10.00 -11.07
N ALA A 262 15.55 -8.97 -11.85
CA ALA A 262 16.66 -8.08 -11.56
C ALA A 262 16.46 -7.32 -10.24
N ILE A 263 15.25 -6.85 -9.96
CA ILE A 263 14.91 -6.20 -8.68
C ILE A 263 15.06 -7.21 -7.53
N LYS A 264 14.57 -8.44 -7.69
CA LYS A 264 14.74 -9.48 -6.69
C LYS A 264 16.20 -9.73 -6.38
N ALA A 265 17.05 -9.87 -7.39
CA ALA A 265 18.48 -10.10 -7.21
C ALA A 265 19.17 -8.94 -6.47
N GLN A 266 18.72 -7.68 -6.66
CA GLN A 266 19.21 -6.52 -5.91
C GLN A 266 18.77 -6.54 -4.44
N ILE A 267 17.59 -7.07 -4.14
CA ILE A 267 17.10 -7.19 -2.75
C ILE A 267 17.87 -8.28 -2.01
N ASP A 268 18.17 -9.38 -2.67
CA ASP A 268 18.89 -10.53 -2.10
C ASP A 268 20.40 -10.25 -1.88
N SER A 269 20.97 -9.22 -2.52
CA SER A 269 22.37 -8.78 -2.37
C SER A 269 22.58 -7.86 -1.17
#